data_c422ec168fcfa0e30026906a1cfbb5c3
#
_entry.id   c422ec168fcfa0e30026906a1cfbb5c3
#
_cell.length_a   1.000
_cell.length_b   1.000
_cell.length_c   1.000
_cell.angle_alpha   90.00
_cell.angle_beta   90.00
_cell.angle_gamma   90.00
#
_symmetry.space_group_name_H-M   'P 1'
#
loop_
_entity.id
_entity.type
_entity.pdbx_description
1 polymer ?
#
loop_
_entity_poly.entity_id
_entity_poly.type
_entity_poly.pdbx_seq_one_letter_code
_entity_poly.pdbx_strand_id
1 'polypeptide(L)'
;MDPAGPTVSLETSEAMFDIGVALNACGYDQGLDESDPVRKRIRDEVNQATQASAEARDDRDKLCLFIDQHRLTEPAHNLAQYVSLALYLTPPPEMTPSVEEQDMPPDAIGVEPILPILRRFANAIDLHVIWVENRPAYEEATSRLHNPLTQMIVGTNYYLKTPASTYSGRRFLVVLEPLLSPEETNARVYGPDYVVVASPKNGQISMDLVRHAYLHYEIEPLLYARENTVDERMMPILKAVQDAPLEYEFKNDIVALVIECMIKAIEARTMDTGIPDVRIPPNLPHSEADQYEHARSIAQQKMEAVRQFAVNRSMNQGYVLTQYFYSQLRNFEKTPEGLDEAIGPMVYGMDISIETHRAREVTFDQRGEGEVMSRAPQRPPQPKELDVAEMKLMKGDVAGAADLAQKALDSHSGDAGKADFILARVDLMSGKIDDAQAAFRNTLTASKDPRMLAWSHIYLGRILDVEEKRDDAVLEYGAALAVRDGQPDTKQAAEAGLKQPFALPHRAQPSEDNDEEQDAPKPIAPPSQSHPQ
;
A
#
# COMPACT_ATOMS: atom_id res chain seq x y z
N MET A 1 -18.07 6.52 -1.76
CA MET A 1 -16.66 6.25 -1.60
C MET A 1 -16.09 7.25 -0.64
N ASP A 2 -15.20 6.81 0.23
CA ASP A 2 -14.56 7.67 1.21
C ASP A 2 -13.54 8.59 0.52
N PRO A 3 -13.58 9.91 0.73
CA PRO A 3 -12.60 10.84 0.17
C PRO A 3 -11.17 10.65 0.67
N ALA A 4 -10.98 10.03 1.85
CA ALA A 4 -9.64 9.59 2.29
C ALA A 4 -9.02 8.55 1.35
N GLY A 5 -9.83 7.99 0.47
CA GLY A 5 -9.44 6.96 -0.46
C GLY A 5 -9.46 5.56 0.12
N PRO A 6 -9.25 4.55 -0.71
CA PRO A 6 -9.09 3.19 -0.23
C PRO A 6 -7.83 3.08 0.62
N THR A 7 -7.87 2.24 1.65
CA THR A 7 -6.70 1.93 2.49
C THR A 7 -5.56 1.33 1.67
N VAL A 8 -5.90 0.65 0.58
CA VAL A 8 -4.95 0.11 -0.41
C VAL A 8 -5.35 0.64 -1.78
N SER A 9 -4.40 1.20 -2.52
CA SER A 9 -4.62 1.67 -3.89
C SER A 9 -3.55 1.13 -4.85
N LEU A 10 -3.93 1.06 -6.12
CA LEU A 10 -3.04 0.76 -7.24
C LEU A 10 -3.08 1.95 -8.19
N GLU A 11 -1.94 2.56 -8.40
CA GLU A 11 -1.83 3.88 -9.00
C GLU A 11 -0.78 3.92 -10.10
N THR A 12 -0.86 4.96 -10.92
CA THR A 12 0.19 5.37 -11.87
C THR A 12 0.45 6.85 -11.68
N SER A 13 1.69 7.28 -11.84
CA SER A 13 2.11 8.66 -11.61
C SER A 13 2.86 9.20 -12.84
N GLU A 14 2.40 10.32 -13.39
CA GLU A 14 3.11 10.99 -14.48
C GLU A 14 4.47 11.53 -14.01
N ALA A 15 4.60 12.00 -12.77
CA ALA A 15 5.88 12.41 -12.23
C ALA A 15 6.87 11.23 -12.13
N MET A 16 6.38 10.03 -11.76
CA MET A 16 7.19 8.81 -11.75
C MET A 16 7.60 8.40 -13.17
N PHE A 17 6.67 8.50 -14.13
CA PHE A 17 6.93 8.29 -15.54
C PHE A 17 8.05 9.23 -16.05
N ASP A 18 7.98 10.52 -15.76
CA ASP A 18 8.97 11.51 -16.22
C ASP A 18 10.37 11.21 -15.65
N ILE A 19 10.44 10.83 -14.37
CA ILE A 19 11.69 10.36 -13.74
C ILE A 19 12.17 9.06 -14.40
N GLY A 20 11.27 8.11 -14.64
CA GLY A 20 11.57 6.85 -15.34
C GLY A 20 12.13 7.10 -16.74
N VAL A 21 11.55 8.04 -17.50
CA VAL A 21 12.05 8.46 -18.82
C VAL A 21 13.45 9.07 -18.70
N ALA A 22 13.68 9.96 -17.73
CA ALA A 22 14.99 10.57 -17.50
C ALA A 22 16.09 9.52 -17.26
N LEU A 23 15.83 8.55 -16.40
CA LEU A 23 16.76 7.46 -16.12
C LEU A 23 17.03 6.61 -17.36
N ASN A 24 15.97 6.23 -18.10
CA ASN A 24 16.11 5.42 -19.32
C ASN A 24 16.82 6.18 -20.44
N ALA A 25 16.61 7.49 -20.60
CA ALA A 25 17.32 8.32 -21.56
C ALA A 25 18.83 8.44 -21.26
N CYS A 26 19.22 8.19 -20.01
CA CYS A 26 20.59 8.23 -19.51
C CYS A 26 21.22 6.84 -19.30
N GLY A 27 20.66 5.79 -19.89
CA GLY A 27 21.29 4.46 -19.92
C GLY A 27 20.91 3.55 -18.75
N TYR A 28 19.75 3.76 -18.14
CA TYR A 28 19.20 2.79 -17.18
C TYR A 28 18.60 1.59 -17.92
N ASP A 29 19.48 0.55 -18.13
CA ASP A 29 19.16 -0.63 -18.93
C ASP A 29 18.85 -1.88 -18.10
N GLN A 30 18.89 -1.77 -16.77
CA GLN A 30 18.68 -2.90 -15.88
C GLN A 30 17.32 -3.56 -16.15
N GLY A 31 17.33 -4.89 -16.31
CA GLY A 31 16.13 -5.70 -16.56
C GLY A 31 15.38 -5.38 -17.86
N LEU A 32 15.98 -4.65 -18.81
CA LEU A 32 15.27 -4.17 -20.01
C LEU A 32 14.71 -5.30 -20.87
N ASP A 33 15.40 -6.44 -20.99
CA ASP A 33 14.96 -7.56 -21.82
C ASP A 33 13.75 -8.30 -21.23
N GLU A 34 13.57 -8.23 -19.92
CA GLU A 34 12.47 -8.85 -19.20
C GLU A 34 11.35 -7.86 -18.83
N SER A 35 11.54 -6.57 -19.13
CA SER A 35 10.57 -5.51 -18.85
C SER A 35 9.32 -5.64 -19.74
N ASP A 36 8.26 -4.95 -19.34
CA ASP A 36 7.06 -4.81 -20.19
C ASP A 36 7.45 -4.18 -21.54
N PRO A 37 6.88 -4.63 -22.66
CA PRO A 37 7.16 -4.07 -23.99
C PRO A 37 6.96 -2.56 -24.11
N VAL A 38 6.11 -1.97 -23.26
CA VAL A 38 5.88 -0.51 -23.23
C VAL A 38 7.16 0.25 -22.91
N ARG A 39 8.07 -0.30 -22.07
CA ARG A 39 9.34 0.35 -21.74
C ARG A 39 10.22 0.55 -22.98
N LYS A 40 10.37 -0.47 -23.81
CA LYS A 40 11.17 -0.39 -25.04
C LYS A 40 10.55 0.62 -26.02
N ARG A 41 9.23 0.57 -26.18
CA ARG A 41 8.50 1.50 -27.06
C ARG A 41 8.70 2.95 -26.63
N ILE A 42 8.48 3.28 -25.37
CA ILE A 42 8.66 4.65 -24.85
C ILE A 42 10.12 5.10 -25.01
N ARG A 43 11.09 4.23 -24.75
CA ARG A 43 12.51 4.56 -24.99
C ARG A 43 12.78 4.92 -26.44
N ASP A 44 12.21 4.20 -27.39
CA ASP A 44 12.37 4.48 -28.82
C ASP A 44 11.71 5.81 -29.20
N GLU A 45 10.52 6.09 -28.70
CA GLU A 45 9.82 7.38 -28.91
C GLU A 45 10.62 8.55 -28.33
N VAL A 46 11.11 8.44 -27.08
CA VAL A 46 11.94 9.46 -26.43
C VAL A 46 13.27 9.65 -27.17
N ASN A 47 13.91 8.58 -27.62
CA ASN A 47 15.15 8.67 -28.40
C ASN A 47 14.92 9.38 -29.74
N GLN A 48 13.83 9.06 -30.42
CA GLN A 48 13.45 9.72 -31.67
C GLN A 48 13.18 11.22 -31.47
N ALA A 49 12.40 11.59 -30.47
CA ALA A 49 12.11 12.98 -30.13
C ALA A 49 13.39 13.74 -29.74
N THR A 50 14.25 13.14 -28.94
CA THR A 50 15.55 13.72 -28.53
C THR A 50 16.45 13.96 -29.74
N GLN A 51 16.53 13.02 -30.69
CA GLN A 51 17.36 13.16 -31.88
C GLN A 51 16.86 14.27 -32.83
N ALA A 52 15.56 14.52 -32.85
CA ALA A 52 14.93 15.54 -33.72
C ALA A 52 15.30 16.97 -33.31
N SER A 53 15.63 17.24 -32.03
CA SER A 53 15.92 18.57 -31.51
C SER A 53 17.36 18.68 -30.98
N ALA A 54 18.06 19.77 -31.34
CA ALA A 54 19.37 20.08 -30.78
C ALA A 54 19.30 20.49 -29.32
N GLU A 55 18.22 21.19 -28.94
CA GLU A 55 17.93 21.59 -27.57
C GLU A 55 17.67 20.35 -26.69
N ALA A 56 16.83 19.42 -27.16
CA ALA A 56 16.54 18.19 -26.44
C ALA A 56 17.81 17.34 -26.20
N ARG A 57 18.74 17.29 -27.16
CA ARG A 57 20.04 16.60 -26.97
C ARG A 57 20.90 17.27 -25.91
N ASP A 58 21.01 18.59 -25.92
CA ASP A 58 21.78 19.35 -24.93
C ASP A 58 21.20 19.22 -23.52
N ASP A 59 19.87 19.28 -23.37
CA ASP A 59 19.20 19.11 -22.08
C ASP A 59 19.29 17.65 -21.59
N ARG A 60 19.19 16.63 -22.47
CA ARG A 60 19.49 15.24 -22.11
C ARG A 60 20.92 15.08 -21.61
N ASP A 61 21.89 15.65 -22.29
CA ASP A 61 23.31 15.52 -21.92
C ASP A 61 23.57 16.14 -20.53
N LYS A 62 22.92 17.28 -20.21
CA LYS A 62 22.96 17.88 -18.86
C LYS A 62 22.27 17.01 -17.81
N LEU A 63 21.12 16.41 -18.17
CA LEU A 63 20.38 15.50 -17.30
C LEU A 63 21.22 14.26 -16.95
N CYS A 64 21.85 13.65 -17.96
CA CYS A 64 22.70 12.48 -17.76
C CYS A 64 23.98 12.80 -16.97
N LEU A 65 24.57 13.98 -17.18
CA LEU A 65 25.69 14.46 -16.39
C LEU A 65 25.30 14.61 -14.90
N PHE A 66 24.11 15.17 -14.63
CA PHE A 66 23.61 15.30 -13.27
C PHE A 66 23.44 13.93 -12.62
N ILE A 67 22.76 12.99 -13.30
CA ILE A 67 22.53 11.63 -12.79
C ILE A 67 23.86 10.92 -12.50
N ASP A 68 24.86 11.06 -13.37
CA ASP A 68 26.18 10.46 -13.16
C ASP A 68 26.93 11.06 -11.97
N GLN A 69 26.84 12.36 -11.77
CA GLN A 69 27.46 13.06 -10.63
C GLN A 69 26.82 12.70 -9.27
N HIS A 70 25.54 12.30 -9.26
CA HIS A 70 24.80 11.92 -8.06
C HIS A 70 24.67 10.40 -7.90
N ARG A 71 25.49 9.63 -8.63
CA ARG A 71 25.49 8.18 -8.57
C ARG A 71 26.00 7.69 -7.22
N LEU A 72 25.20 6.85 -6.56
CA LEU A 72 25.57 6.17 -5.33
C LEU A 72 26.27 4.85 -5.64
N THR A 73 27.05 4.34 -4.67
CA THR A 73 27.83 3.10 -4.83
C THR A 73 26.95 1.88 -5.02
N GLU A 74 25.81 1.84 -4.31
CA GLU A 74 24.86 0.73 -4.38
C GLU A 74 23.76 1.02 -5.41
N PRO A 75 23.57 0.14 -6.42
CA PRO A 75 22.57 0.36 -7.48
C PRO A 75 21.15 0.55 -6.96
N ALA A 76 20.73 -0.22 -5.95
CA ALA A 76 19.39 -0.10 -5.35
C ALA A 76 19.18 1.28 -4.71
N HIS A 77 20.17 1.79 -3.97
CA HIS A 77 20.09 3.14 -3.39
C HIS A 77 20.12 4.24 -4.46
N ASN A 78 20.81 3.98 -5.57
CA ASN A 78 20.88 4.90 -6.69
C ASN A 78 19.51 5.10 -7.36
N LEU A 79 18.74 4.03 -7.59
CA LEU A 79 17.38 4.13 -8.09
C LEU A 79 16.44 4.76 -7.04
N ALA A 80 16.60 4.33 -5.81
CA ALA A 80 15.73 4.68 -4.70
C ALA A 80 15.62 6.19 -4.44
N GLN A 81 16.72 6.96 -4.61
CA GLN A 81 16.68 8.42 -4.43
C GLN A 81 15.77 9.12 -5.45
N TYR A 82 15.75 8.65 -6.70
CA TYR A 82 14.89 9.19 -7.76
C TYR A 82 13.43 8.76 -7.58
N VAL A 83 13.19 7.53 -7.16
CA VAL A 83 11.85 7.06 -6.79
C VAL A 83 11.30 7.86 -5.61
N SER A 84 12.13 8.09 -4.59
CA SER A 84 11.77 8.94 -3.45
C SER A 84 11.37 10.35 -3.90
N LEU A 85 12.16 10.96 -4.78
CA LEU A 85 11.84 12.29 -5.32
C LEU A 85 10.50 12.28 -6.06
N ALA A 86 10.29 11.33 -6.99
CA ALA A 86 9.10 11.26 -7.82
C ALA A 86 7.79 11.15 -7.01
N LEU A 87 7.83 10.43 -5.87
CA LEU A 87 6.65 10.25 -5.00
C LEU A 87 6.23 11.53 -4.26
N TYR A 88 7.11 12.52 -4.19
CA TYR A 88 6.85 13.80 -3.52
C TYR A 88 6.70 14.97 -4.51
N LEU A 89 6.50 14.69 -5.80
CA LEU A 89 6.30 15.73 -6.80
C LEU A 89 4.83 15.95 -7.11
N THR A 90 4.48 17.21 -7.35
CA THR A 90 3.23 17.55 -8.03
C THR A 90 3.28 17.06 -9.49
N PRO A 91 2.13 16.79 -10.12
CA PRO A 91 2.10 16.41 -11.52
C PRO A 91 2.76 17.46 -12.44
N PRO A 92 3.25 17.05 -13.63
CA PRO A 92 3.66 18.00 -14.66
C PRO A 92 2.52 18.98 -15.04
N PRO A 93 2.81 20.21 -15.48
CA PRO A 93 4.15 20.71 -15.85
C PRO A 93 4.97 21.28 -14.67
N GLU A 94 4.36 21.49 -13.50
CA GLU A 94 5.01 22.15 -12.37
C GLU A 94 6.13 21.30 -11.79
N MET A 95 5.88 20.02 -11.53
CA MET A 95 6.84 19.07 -10.94
C MET A 95 7.63 19.71 -9.79
N THR A 96 6.91 20.26 -8.84
CA THR A 96 7.49 20.87 -7.63
C THR A 96 7.28 19.94 -6.44
N PRO A 97 8.10 20.01 -5.39
CA PRO A 97 7.84 19.27 -4.17
C PRO A 97 6.44 19.55 -3.62
N SER A 98 5.70 18.49 -3.30
CA SER A 98 4.34 18.55 -2.73
C SER A 98 4.33 18.77 -1.23
N VAL A 99 5.50 18.66 -0.57
CA VAL A 99 5.70 18.85 0.88
C VAL A 99 6.84 19.83 1.10
N GLU A 100 6.97 20.32 2.33
CA GLU A 100 8.11 21.17 2.73
C GLU A 100 9.41 20.34 2.76
N GLU A 101 10.56 20.98 2.53
CA GLU A 101 11.88 20.33 2.47
C GLU A 101 12.19 19.47 3.71
N GLN A 102 11.77 19.92 4.89
CA GLN A 102 11.95 19.18 6.15
C GLN A 102 11.17 17.87 6.23
N ASP A 103 10.09 17.73 5.45
CA ASP A 103 9.24 16.54 5.38
C ASP A 103 9.63 15.62 4.22
N MET A 104 10.57 16.05 3.36
CA MET A 104 11.10 15.25 2.27
C MET A 104 12.13 14.22 2.78
N PRO A 105 12.18 13.01 2.18
CA PRO A 105 13.25 12.05 2.46
C PRO A 105 14.63 12.66 2.14
N PRO A 106 15.65 12.42 2.99
CA PRO A 106 17.01 12.97 2.77
C PRO A 106 17.62 12.56 1.41
N ASP A 107 17.31 11.37 0.92
CA ASP A 107 17.76 10.89 -0.38
C ASP A 107 17.07 11.61 -1.54
N ALA A 108 15.81 11.99 -1.41
CA ALA A 108 15.09 12.80 -2.39
C ALA A 108 15.66 14.25 -2.47
N ILE A 109 15.97 14.85 -1.33
CA ILE A 109 16.57 16.20 -1.26
C ILE A 109 17.89 16.23 -2.04
N GLY A 110 18.72 15.19 -1.92
CA GLY A 110 20.01 15.11 -2.60
C GLY A 110 19.92 15.21 -4.13
N VAL A 111 18.80 14.81 -4.73
CA VAL A 111 18.59 14.82 -6.19
C VAL A 111 17.50 15.81 -6.64
N GLU A 112 16.85 16.53 -5.74
CA GLU A 112 15.85 17.55 -6.08
C GLU A 112 16.34 18.58 -7.11
N PRO A 113 17.63 19.03 -7.12
CA PRO A 113 18.13 19.97 -8.11
C PRO A 113 18.09 19.48 -9.57
N ILE A 114 17.73 18.22 -9.84
CA ILE A 114 17.48 17.71 -11.19
C ILE A 114 16.24 18.34 -11.83
N LEU A 115 15.26 18.79 -11.04
CA LEU A 115 13.93 19.19 -11.52
C LEU A 115 13.95 20.30 -12.59
N PRO A 116 14.74 21.39 -12.47
CA PRO A 116 14.82 22.38 -13.54
C PRO A 116 15.37 21.82 -14.85
N ILE A 117 16.28 20.84 -14.79
CA ILE A 117 16.86 20.20 -15.98
C ILE A 117 15.83 19.26 -16.60
N LEU A 118 15.17 18.45 -15.77
CA LEU A 118 14.13 17.52 -16.20
C LEU A 118 12.97 18.24 -16.89
N ARG A 119 12.47 19.33 -16.31
CA ARG A 119 11.40 20.15 -16.91
C ARG A 119 11.78 20.69 -18.31
N ARG A 120 13.01 21.16 -18.49
CA ARG A 120 13.48 21.61 -19.82
C ARG A 120 13.52 20.45 -20.81
N PHE A 121 14.09 19.32 -20.42
CA PHE A 121 14.14 18.14 -21.26
C PHE A 121 12.74 17.65 -21.61
N ALA A 122 11.84 17.53 -20.65
CA ALA A 122 10.44 17.13 -20.85
C ALA A 122 9.72 18.05 -21.84
N ASN A 123 9.89 19.36 -21.69
CA ASN A 123 9.31 20.34 -22.62
C ASN A 123 9.93 20.25 -24.04
N ALA A 124 11.24 20.01 -24.13
CA ALA A 124 11.93 19.94 -25.44
C ALA A 124 11.53 18.73 -26.29
N ILE A 125 10.98 17.68 -25.67
CA ILE A 125 10.52 16.45 -26.35
C ILE A 125 8.99 16.27 -26.29
N ASP A 126 8.24 17.26 -25.80
CA ASP A 126 6.79 17.16 -25.58
C ASP A 126 6.40 15.90 -24.76
N LEU A 127 7.12 15.64 -23.64
CA LEU A 127 7.02 14.40 -22.87
C LEU A 127 5.60 14.08 -22.40
N HIS A 128 4.81 15.11 -22.06
CA HIS A 128 3.40 14.93 -21.73
C HIS A 128 2.59 14.27 -22.85
N VAL A 129 2.88 14.58 -24.10
CA VAL A 129 2.21 13.94 -25.26
C VAL A 129 2.57 12.46 -25.29
N ILE A 130 3.85 12.11 -25.10
CA ILE A 130 4.30 10.71 -25.01
C ILE A 130 3.59 9.97 -23.85
N TRP A 131 3.43 10.61 -22.69
CA TRP A 131 2.65 10.06 -21.58
C TRP A 131 1.20 9.76 -21.97
N VAL A 132 0.51 10.75 -22.55
CA VAL A 132 -0.90 10.60 -22.94
C VAL A 132 -1.09 9.49 -23.98
N GLU A 133 -0.19 9.37 -24.96
CA GLU A 133 -0.23 8.33 -25.99
C GLU A 133 0.01 6.92 -25.42
N ASN A 134 0.85 6.80 -24.38
CA ASN A 134 1.17 5.52 -23.73
C ASN A 134 0.26 5.20 -22.53
N ARG A 135 -0.54 6.13 -22.05
CA ARG A 135 -1.46 5.95 -20.92
C ARG A 135 -2.38 4.73 -21.05
N PRO A 136 -2.95 4.38 -22.21
CA PRO A 136 -3.76 3.17 -22.35
C PRO A 136 -3.02 1.88 -21.99
N ALA A 137 -1.70 1.81 -22.23
CA ALA A 137 -0.89 0.65 -21.84
C ALA A 137 -0.69 0.57 -20.32
N TYR A 138 -0.54 1.71 -19.65
CA TYR A 138 -0.52 1.79 -18.19
C TYR A 138 -1.86 1.37 -17.57
N GLU A 139 -2.98 1.85 -18.12
CA GLU A 139 -4.33 1.49 -17.69
C GLU A 139 -4.61 -0.01 -17.89
N GLU A 140 -4.16 -0.60 -19.00
CA GLU A 140 -4.26 -2.04 -19.22
C GLU A 140 -3.42 -2.84 -18.21
N ALA A 141 -2.18 -2.43 -17.95
CA ALA A 141 -1.31 -3.07 -16.95
C ALA A 141 -1.92 -2.99 -15.54
N THR A 142 -2.43 -1.81 -15.14
CA THR A 142 -3.15 -1.61 -13.88
C THR A 142 -4.37 -2.52 -13.78
N SER A 143 -5.17 -2.63 -14.83
CA SER A 143 -6.35 -3.51 -14.87
C SER A 143 -5.98 -4.98 -14.68
N ARG A 144 -4.89 -5.45 -15.30
CA ARG A 144 -4.38 -6.82 -15.12
C ARG A 144 -3.96 -7.12 -13.68
N LEU A 145 -3.44 -6.13 -12.96
CA LEU A 145 -2.90 -6.29 -11.62
C LEU A 145 -3.96 -6.19 -10.52
N HIS A 146 -5.07 -5.55 -10.79
CA HIS A 146 -6.13 -5.32 -9.80
C HIS A 146 -6.59 -6.60 -9.11
N ASN A 147 -6.89 -7.66 -9.87
CA ASN A 147 -7.37 -8.92 -9.29
C ASN A 147 -6.28 -9.67 -8.49
N PRO A 148 -5.03 -9.86 -9.00
CA PRO A 148 -3.94 -10.44 -8.22
C PRO A 148 -3.68 -9.70 -6.92
N LEU A 149 -3.63 -8.37 -6.95
CA LEU A 149 -3.43 -7.53 -5.77
C LEU A 149 -4.58 -7.71 -4.76
N THR A 150 -5.82 -7.66 -5.22
CA THR A 150 -6.99 -7.89 -4.36
C THR A 150 -6.95 -9.27 -3.70
N GLN A 151 -6.63 -10.32 -4.46
CA GLN A 151 -6.52 -11.68 -3.92
C GLN A 151 -5.39 -11.81 -2.90
N MET A 152 -4.26 -11.18 -3.14
CA MET A 152 -3.12 -11.15 -2.21
C MET A 152 -3.52 -10.48 -0.89
N ILE A 153 -4.16 -9.31 -0.94
CA ILE A 153 -4.61 -8.57 0.25
C ILE A 153 -5.63 -9.39 1.03
N VAL A 154 -6.70 -9.86 0.36
CA VAL A 154 -7.76 -10.64 1.01
C VAL A 154 -7.19 -11.91 1.62
N GLY A 155 -6.32 -12.62 0.91
CA GLY A 155 -5.68 -13.84 1.41
C GLY A 155 -4.77 -13.56 2.61
N THR A 156 -4.02 -12.47 2.60
CA THR A 156 -3.16 -12.07 3.72
C THR A 156 -4.00 -11.69 4.94
N ASN A 157 -5.02 -10.84 4.78
CA ASN A 157 -5.90 -10.44 5.88
C ASN A 157 -6.71 -11.61 6.44
N TYR A 158 -7.13 -12.54 5.59
CA TYR A 158 -7.77 -13.77 6.04
C TYR A 158 -6.85 -14.61 6.92
N TYR A 159 -5.58 -14.76 6.53
CA TYR A 159 -4.58 -15.47 7.35
C TYR A 159 -4.32 -14.75 8.67
N LEU A 160 -4.11 -13.43 8.64
CA LEU A 160 -3.86 -12.62 9.83
C LEU A 160 -5.12 -12.44 10.70
N LYS A 161 -6.30 -12.80 10.18
CA LYS A 161 -7.61 -12.59 10.82
C LYS A 161 -7.86 -11.11 11.17
N THR A 162 -7.34 -10.22 10.31
CA THR A 162 -7.53 -8.77 10.42
C THR A 162 -8.69 -8.32 9.52
N PRO A 163 -9.48 -7.33 9.92
CA PRO A 163 -10.56 -6.80 9.07
C PRO A 163 -9.98 -6.13 7.83
N ALA A 164 -10.59 -6.38 6.66
CA ALA A 164 -10.10 -5.96 5.35
C ALA A 164 -10.09 -4.44 5.10
N SER A 165 -10.65 -3.61 5.96
CA SER A 165 -10.54 -2.15 5.86
C SER A 165 -10.89 -1.47 7.18
N THR A 166 -9.90 -1.14 7.94
CA THR A 166 -10.01 -0.08 8.93
C THR A 166 -8.88 0.90 8.65
N TYR A 167 -9.23 2.07 8.11
CA TYR A 167 -8.28 3.17 8.00
C TYR A 167 -7.76 3.50 9.41
N SER A 168 -6.47 3.31 9.58
CA SER A 168 -5.76 3.52 10.85
C SER A 168 -4.83 4.73 10.79
N GLY A 169 -5.10 5.69 9.90
CA GLY A 169 -4.24 6.84 9.64
C GLY A 169 -3.08 6.52 8.68
N ARG A 170 -3.09 5.34 8.02
CA ARG A 170 -2.03 4.88 7.13
C ARG A 170 -2.63 4.24 5.88
N ARG A 171 -1.92 4.33 4.77
CA ARG A 171 -2.32 3.74 3.49
C ARG A 171 -1.21 2.83 2.97
N PHE A 172 -1.60 1.88 2.14
CA PHE A 172 -0.70 1.04 1.37
C PHE A 172 -0.90 1.34 -0.12
N LEU A 173 0.10 1.91 -0.75
CA LEU A 173 0.05 2.39 -2.13
C LEU A 173 0.93 1.51 -3.01
N VAL A 174 0.38 0.97 -4.07
CA VAL A 174 1.14 0.28 -5.12
C VAL A 174 1.19 1.19 -6.33
N VAL A 175 2.37 1.68 -6.67
CA VAL A 175 2.62 2.51 -7.85
C VAL A 175 3.18 1.63 -8.96
N LEU A 176 2.48 1.57 -10.07
CA LEU A 176 2.93 0.83 -11.25
C LEU A 176 3.81 1.72 -12.12
N GLU A 177 5.08 1.30 -12.34
CA GLU A 177 6.00 2.01 -13.24
C GLU A 177 6.79 1.05 -14.14
N PRO A 178 6.29 0.78 -15.36
CA PRO A 178 6.94 -0.12 -16.31
C PRO A 178 8.33 0.30 -16.79
N LEU A 179 8.70 1.58 -16.62
CA LEU A 179 10.01 2.09 -17.07
C LEU A 179 11.16 1.72 -16.13
N LEU A 180 10.85 1.21 -14.92
CA LEU A 180 11.84 0.76 -13.97
C LEU A 180 12.17 -0.73 -14.18
N SER A 181 13.21 -1.21 -13.49
CA SER A 181 13.61 -2.62 -13.56
C SER A 181 12.56 -3.53 -12.90
N PRO A 182 12.15 -4.61 -13.56
CA PRO A 182 11.27 -5.61 -12.95
C PRO A 182 11.98 -6.50 -11.91
N GLU A 183 13.28 -6.41 -11.79
CA GLU A 183 14.08 -7.18 -10.83
C GLU A 183 14.15 -6.49 -9.47
N GLU A 184 13.82 -5.19 -9.42
CA GLU A 184 13.87 -4.38 -8.22
C GLU A 184 12.48 -3.86 -7.88
N THR A 185 11.95 -4.29 -6.74
CA THR A 185 10.76 -3.68 -6.14
C THR A 185 11.22 -2.66 -5.12
N ASN A 186 10.83 -1.41 -5.30
CA ASN A 186 11.15 -0.35 -4.36
C ASN A 186 10.01 -0.19 -3.36
N ALA A 187 10.21 -0.64 -2.14
CA ALA A 187 9.21 -0.54 -1.07
C ALA A 187 9.73 0.35 0.05
N ARG A 188 8.95 1.36 0.45
CA ARG A 188 9.34 2.37 1.45
C ARG A 188 8.16 2.88 2.25
N VAL A 189 8.47 3.43 3.42
CA VAL A 189 7.52 4.17 4.25
C VAL A 189 7.73 5.66 4.05
N TYR A 190 6.68 6.39 3.69
CA TYR A 190 6.67 7.84 3.54
C TYR A 190 5.60 8.44 4.44
N GLY A 191 6.03 9.08 5.54
CA GLY A 191 5.07 9.54 6.53
C GLY A 191 4.17 8.39 7.00
N PRO A 192 2.84 8.52 6.88
CA PRO A 192 1.93 7.45 7.25
C PRO A 192 1.77 6.36 6.17
N ASP A 193 2.28 6.57 4.96
CA ASP A 193 2.00 5.72 3.81
C ASP A 193 3.12 4.73 3.54
N TYR A 194 2.74 3.49 3.25
CA TYR A 194 3.62 2.44 2.75
C TYR A 194 3.48 2.40 1.23
N VAL A 195 4.56 2.66 0.52
CA VAL A 195 4.57 2.75 -0.94
C VAL A 195 5.43 1.67 -1.53
N VAL A 196 4.87 0.93 -2.48
CA VAL A 196 5.57 -0.06 -3.29
C VAL A 196 5.56 0.41 -4.74
N VAL A 197 6.73 0.70 -5.29
CA VAL A 197 6.87 0.95 -6.73
C VAL A 197 7.25 -0.35 -7.40
N ALA A 198 6.40 -0.86 -8.26
CA ALA A 198 6.54 -2.15 -8.88
C ALA A 198 6.52 -2.05 -10.41
N SER A 199 7.39 -2.83 -11.05
CA SER A 199 7.51 -2.89 -12.51
C SER A 199 7.14 -4.30 -13.00
N PRO A 200 6.35 -4.42 -14.09
CA PRO A 200 5.99 -5.73 -14.61
C PRO A 200 7.18 -6.44 -15.25
N LYS A 201 7.39 -7.72 -14.91
CA LYS A 201 8.26 -8.65 -15.59
C LYS A 201 7.42 -9.48 -16.56
N ASN A 202 7.65 -9.33 -17.86
CA ASN A 202 6.85 -10.02 -18.89
C ASN A 202 5.32 -9.85 -18.67
N GLY A 203 4.88 -8.67 -18.29
CA GLY A 203 3.49 -8.32 -18.04
C GLY A 203 2.90 -8.81 -16.71
N GLN A 204 3.70 -9.37 -15.81
CA GLN A 204 3.29 -9.82 -14.48
C GLN A 204 4.12 -9.14 -13.40
N ILE A 205 3.52 -8.91 -12.23
CA ILE A 205 4.25 -8.45 -11.03
C ILE A 205 4.35 -9.61 -10.04
N SER A 206 5.51 -9.72 -9.38
CA SER A 206 5.69 -10.64 -8.26
C SER A 206 4.83 -10.19 -7.08
N MET A 207 3.73 -10.88 -6.85
CA MET A 207 2.86 -10.60 -5.69
C MET A 207 3.55 -10.93 -4.37
N ASP A 208 4.56 -11.79 -4.35
CA ASP A 208 5.31 -12.13 -3.13
C ASP A 208 6.08 -10.91 -2.61
N LEU A 209 6.72 -10.13 -3.50
CA LEU A 209 7.43 -8.90 -3.12
C LEU A 209 6.45 -7.81 -2.62
N VAL A 210 5.32 -7.64 -3.31
CA VAL A 210 4.27 -6.70 -2.87
C VAL A 210 3.67 -7.13 -1.54
N ARG A 211 3.46 -8.44 -1.36
CA ARG A 211 2.95 -9.03 -0.12
C ARG A 211 3.91 -8.84 1.05
N HIS A 212 5.21 -9.00 0.81
CA HIS A 212 6.23 -8.75 1.83
C HIS A 212 6.09 -7.31 2.39
N ALA A 213 6.04 -6.31 1.51
CA ALA A 213 5.81 -4.93 1.91
C ALA A 213 4.44 -4.72 2.58
N TYR A 214 3.40 -5.42 2.14
CA TYR A 214 2.09 -5.38 2.78
C TYR A 214 2.10 -5.99 4.20
N LEU A 215 2.91 -7.02 4.43
CA LEU A 215 3.10 -7.58 5.76
C LEU A 215 3.83 -6.59 6.69
N HIS A 216 4.78 -5.79 6.20
CA HIS A 216 5.35 -4.68 6.96
C HIS A 216 4.26 -3.68 7.38
N TYR A 217 3.40 -3.27 6.45
CA TYR A 217 2.28 -2.37 6.72
C TYR A 217 1.36 -2.88 7.85
N GLU A 218 1.09 -4.19 7.90
CA GLU A 218 0.22 -4.80 8.92
C GLU A 218 0.94 -5.05 10.26
N ILE A 219 2.22 -5.44 10.25
CA ILE A 219 2.93 -5.99 11.42
C ILE A 219 3.73 -4.92 12.18
N GLU A 220 4.37 -3.98 11.48
CA GLU A 220 5.20 -2.95 12.11
C GLU A 220 4.50 -2.21 13.25
N PRO A 221 3.27 -1.70 13.07
CA PRO A 221 2.59 -0.97 14.14
C PRO A 221 2.33 -1.83 15.38
N LEU A 222 2.10 -3.13 15.18
CA LEU A 222 1.81 -4.06 16.26
C LEU A 222 3.06 -4.32 17.12
N LEU A 223 4.24 -4.37 16.50
CA LEU A 223 5.52 -4.60 17.19
C LEU A 223 6.09 -3.31 17.75
N TYR A 224 6.04 -2.20 17.03
CA TYR A 224 6.47 -0.90 17.56
C TYR A 224 5.62 -0.42 18.75
N ALA A 225 4.35 -0.78 18.81
CA ALA A 225 3.55 -0.55 20.03
C ALA A 225 4.12 -1.28 21.28
N ARG A 226 5.06 -2.21 21.10
CA ARG A 226 5.71 -3.03 22.11
C ARG A 226 7.23 -2.85 22.17
N GLU A 227 7.78 -1.86 21.50
CA GLU A 227 9.23 -1.68 21.31
C GLU A 227 10.02 -1.72 22.61
N ASN A 228 9.58 -1.00 23.66
CA ASN A 228 10.29 -0.97 24.95
C ASN A 228 10.52 -2.38 25.52
N THR A 229 9.53 -3.26 25.41
CA THR A 229 9.66 -4.65 25.92
C THR A 229 10.56 -5.49 25.03
N VAL A 230 10.51 -5.28 23.73
CA VAL A 230 11.38 -5.97 22.76
C VAL A 230 12.82 -5.55 22.99
N ASP A 231 13.11 -4.25 23.09
CA ASP A 231 14.44 -3.71 23.33
C ASP A 231 15.04 -4.22 24.64
N GLU A 232 14.32 -4.09 25.75
CA GLU A 232 14.85 -4.48 27.07
C GLU A 232 15.17 -5.97 27.14
N ARG A 233 14.34 -6.82 26.52
CA ARG A 233 14.44 -8.26 26.67
C ARG A 233 15.30 -8.95 25.63
N MET A 234 15.28 -8.49 24.36
CA MET A 234 15.81 -9.26 23.23
C MET A 234 17.21 -8.84 22.78
N MET A 235 17.85 -7.87 23.42
CA MET A 235 19.23 -7.46 23.12
C MET A 235 20.26 -8.62 23.06
N PRO A 236 20.13 -9.73 23.86
CA PRO A 236 21.05 -10.87 23.72
C PRO A 236 20.97 -11.56 22.36
N ILE A 237 19.80 -11.54 21.72
CA ILE A 237 19.58 -12.10 20.37
C ILE A 237 20.25 -11.22 19.33
N LEU A 238 20.11 -9.89 19.42
CA LEU A 238 20.76 -8.94 18.53
C LEU A 238 22.31 -9.13 18.54
N LYS A 239 22.89 -9.38 19.72
CA LYS A 239 24.31 -9.69 19.86
C LYS A 239 24.71 -11.01 19.19
N ALA A 240 23.81 -11.98 19.10
CA ALA A 240 24.10 -13.27 18.48
C ALA A 240 24.13 -13.23 16.95
N VAL A 241 23.56 -12.18 16.32
CA VAL A 241 23.48 -12.04 14.85
C VAL A 241 24.50 -11.04 14.27
N GLN A 242 25.45 -10.54 15.06
CA GLN A 242 26.40 -9.52 14.60
C GLN A 242 27.25 -9.98 13.41
N ASP A 243 27.57 -11.28 13.34
CA ASP A 243 28.34 -11.89 12.25
C ASP A 243 27.46 -12.40 11.10
N ALA A 244 26.14 -12.29 11.20
CA ALA A 244 25.22 -12.70 10.15
C ALA A 244 25.33 -11.77 8.91
N PRO A 245 24.97 -12.23 7.71
CA PRO A 245 25.01 -11.42 6.48
C PRO A 245 23.79 -10.48 6.37
N LEU A 246 23.34 -9.94 7.49
CA LEU A 246 22.26 -8.97 7.58
C LEU A 246 22.75 -7.56 7.23
N GLU A 247 21.85 -6.73 6.74
CA GLU A 247 22.06 -5.28 6.60
C GLU A 247 22.34 -4.63 7.96
N TYR A 248 22.97 -3.46 7.91
CA TYR A 248 23.42 -2.74 9.11
C TYR A 248 22.28 -2.44 10.07
N GLU A 249 21.12 -2.06 9.56
CA GLU A 249 19.94 -1.70 10.33
C GLU A 249 19.45 -2.88 11.17
N PHE A 250 19.33 -4.07 10.61
CA PHE A 250 18.90 -5.29 11.33
C PHE A 250 19.91 -5.75 12.39
N LYS A 251 21.15 -5.32 12.30
CA LYS A 251 22.18 -5.59 13.32
C LYS A 251 22.14 -4.61 14.49
N ASN A 252 21.46 -3.46 14.32
CA ASN A 252 21.43 -2.39 15.31
C ASN A 252 20.03 -2.13 15.88
N ASP A 253 18.98 -2.62 15.25
CA ASP A 253 17.60 -2.50 15.69
C ASP A 253 16.98 -3.89 15.90
N ILE A 254 16.77 -4.25 17.16
CA ILE A 254 16.16 -5.55 17.52
C ILE A 254 14.68 -5.59 17.12
N VAL A 255 13.97 -4.46 17.15
CA VAL A 255 12.55 -4.42 16.77
C VAL A 255 12.41 -4.70 15.27
N ALA A 256 13.27 -4.09 14.45
CA ALA A 256 13.34 -4.35 13.02
C ALA A 256 13.64 -5.83 12.73
N LEU A 257 14.62 -6.41 13.42
CA LEU A 257 14.94 -7.84 13.29
C LEU A 257 13.75 -8.74 13.66
N VAL A 258 13.02 -8.42 14.73
CA VAL A 258 11.84 -9.19 15.19
C VAL A 258 10.72 -9.10 14.17
N ILE A 259 10.46 -7.91 13.62
CA ILE A 259 9.46 -7.69 12.56
C ILE A 259 9.76 -8.59 11.38
N GLU A 260 11.00 -8.53 10.88
CA GLU A 260 11.41 -9.29 9.71
C GLU A 260 11.33 -10.81 9.95
N CYS A 261 11.77 -11.28 11.10
CA CYS A 261 11.63 -12.69 11.47
C CYS A 261 10.16 -13.15 11.51
N MET A 262 9.24 -12.31 11.96
CA MET A 262 7.80 -12.60 11.96
C MET A 262 7.26 -12.65 10.53
N ILE A 263 7.61 -11.68 9.69
CA ILE A 263 7.20 -11.64 8.28
C ILE A 263 7.65 -12.91 7.55
N LYS A 264 8.93 -13.26 7.64
CA LYS A 264 9.47 -14.48 7.01
C LYS A 264 8.81 -15.77 7.54
N ALA A 265 8.43 -15.79 8.81
CA ALA A 265 7.68 -16.92 9.36
C ALA A 265 6.25 -17.00 8.77
N ILE A 266 5.56 -15.88 8.59
CA ILE A 266 4.24 -15.82 7.94
C ILE A 266 4.34 -16.23 6.47
N GLU A 267 5.35 -15.74 5.77
CA GLU A 267 5.61 -16.13 4.38
C GLU A 267 5.83 -17.64 4.25
N ALA A 268 6.68 -18.21 5.10
CA ALA A 268 6.92 -19.66 5.14
C ALA A 268 5.65 -20.46 5.47
N ARG A 269 4.77 -19.95 6.36
CA ARG A 269 3.48 -20.61 6.69
C ARG A 269 2.50 -20.60 5.54
N THR A 270 2.50 -19.56 4.73
CA THR A 270 1.48 -19.27 3.73
C THR A 270 1.96 -19.44 2.28
N MET A 271 3.25 -19.76 2.07
CA MET A 271 3.82 -19.98 0.75
C MET A 271 3.11 -21.10 -0.02
N ASP A 272 3.05 -20.96 -1.34
CA ASP A 272 2.72 -22.08 -2.22
C ASP A 272 3.90 -23.06 -2.26
N THR A 273 3.68 -24.25 -1.78
CA THR A 273 4.70 -25.32 -1.77
C THR A 273 4.82 -26.07 -3.09
N GLY A 274 3.96 -25.78 -4.06
CA GLY A 274 3.84 -26.54 -5.32
C GLY A 274 3.34 -27.99 -5.14
N ILE A 275 2.95 -28.39 -3.92
CA ILE A 275 2.47 -29.72 -3.60
C ILE A 275 0.94 -29.69 -3.53
N PRO A 276 0.23 -30.45 -4.40
CA PRO A 276 -1.23 -30.46 -4.40
C PRO A 276 -1.82 -30.92 -3.07
N ASP A 277 -2.85 -30.22 -2.58
CA ASP A 277 -3.63 -30.67 -1.43
C ASP A 277 -4.47 -31.88 -1.80
N VAL A 278 -4.40 -32.93 -0.98
CA VAL A 278 -5.18 -34.16 -1.15
C VAL A 278 -6.53 -33.99 -0.46
N ARG A 279 -7.56 -33.70 -1.25
CA ARG A 279 -8.94 -33.62 -0.77
C ARG A 279 -9.55 -35.01 -0.68
N ILE A 280 -10.11 -35.35 0.48
CA ILE A 280 -10.82 -36.59 0.68
C ILE A 280 -12.26 -36.42 0.15
N PRO A 281 -12.70 -37.18 -0.88
CA PRO A 281 -14.07 -37.09 -1.34
C PRO A 281 -15.07 -37.49 -0.24
N PRO A 282 -16.24 -36.83 -0.15
CA PRO A 282 -17.28 -37.24 0.79
C PRO A 282 -17.85 -38.63 0.44
N ASN A 283 -18.22 -39.39 1.48
CA ASN A 283 -18.89 -40.71 1.36
C ASN A 283 -18.06 -41.85 0.76
N LEU A 284 -16.75 -41.87 1.01
CA LEU A 284 -15.91 -43.02 0.62
C LEU A 284 -16.09 -44.22 1.56
N PRO A 285 -15.96 -45.48 1.05
CA PRO A 285 -15.78 -46.65 1.88
C PRO A 285 -14.54 -46.52 2.77
N HIS A 286 -14.56 -47.07 4.00
CA HIS A 286 -13.45 -46.96 4.96
C HIS A 286 -12.10 -47.38 4.36
N SER A 287 -12.05 -48.46 3.59
CA SER A 287 -10.83 -48.95 2.95
C SER A 287 -10.22 -48.00 1.91
N GLU A 288 -11.04 -47.14 1.29
CA GLU A 288 -10.58 -46.13 0.35
C GLU A 288 -10.23 -44.85 1.10
N ALA A 289 -10.98 -44.48 2.15
CA ALA A 289 -10.69 -43.34 2.99
C ALA A 289 -9.28 -43.42 3.61
N ASP A 290 -8.87 -44.62 4.09
CA ASP A 290 -7.52 -44.83 4.65
C ASP A 290 -6.40 -44.54 3.63
N GLN A 291 -6.60 -44.85 2.34
CA GLN A 291 -5.63 -44.54 1.29
C GLN A 291 -5.50 -43.02 1.06
N TYR A 292 -6.63 -42.31 1.04
CA TYR A 292 -6.63 -40.84 0.92
C TYR A 292 -6.01 -40.16 2.16
N GLU A 293 -6.30 -40.65 3.35
CA GLU A 293 -5.67 -40.14 4.58
C GLU A 293 -4.16 -40.34 4.58
N HIS A 294 -3.70 -41.52 4.14
CA HIS A 294 -2.27 -41.77 3.99
C HIS A 294 -1.62 -40.86 2.95
N ALA A 295 -2.22 -40.70 1.79
CA ALA A 295 -1.75 -39.79 0.74
C ALA A 295 -1.73 -38.33 1.22
N ARG A 296 -2.76 -37.90 1.95
CA ARG A 296 -2.83 -36.57 2.58
C ARG A 296 -1.72 -36.36 3.59
N SER A 297 -1.45 -37.35 4.45
CA SER A 297 -0.37 -37.29 5.42
C SER A 297 1.00 -37.11 4.75
N ILE A 298 1.26 -37.88 3.67
CA ILE A 298 2.51 -37.76 2.89
C ILE A 298 2.61 -36.35 2.25
N ALA A 299 1.52 -35.85 1.65
CA ALA A 299 1.51 -34.51 1.07
C ALA A 299 1.81 -33.43 2.13
N GLN A 300 1.15 -33.51 3.30
CA GLN A 300 1.39 -32.60 4.42
C GLN A 300 2.84 -32.65 4.93
N GLN A 301 3.44 -33.82 5.04
CA GLN A 301 4.85 -33.95 5.41
C GLN A 301 5.78 -33.30 4.39
N LYS A 302 5.51 -33.47 3.10
CA LYS A 302 6.28 -32.82 2.03
C LYS A 302 6.12 -31.29 2.06
N MET A 303 4.90 -30.79 2.22
CA MET A 303 4.64 -29.35 2.37
C MET A 303 5.40 -28.76 3.56
N GLU A 304 5.36 -29.45 4.71
CA GLU A 304 6.05 -29.01 5.90
C GLU A 304 7.58 -29.02 5.71
N ALA A 305 8.12 -30.00 4.99
CA ALA A 305 9.55 -30.03 4.67
C ALA A 305 10.00 -28.83 3.79
N VAL A 306 9.18 -28.44 2.81
CA VAL A 306 9.44 -27.26 1.98
C VAL A 306 9.40 -25.99 2.81
N ARG A 307 8.38 -25.83 3.66
CA ARG A 307 8.26 -24.70 4.59
C ARG A 307 9.43 -24.60 5.56
N GLN A 308 9.81 -25.75 6.15
CA GLN A 308 10.94 -25.81 7.07
C GLN A 308 12.27 -25.47 6.37
N PHE A 309 12.41 -25.85 5.11
CA PHE A 309 13.58 -25.43 4.31
C PHE A 309 13.63 -23.90 4.16
N ALA A 310 12.51 -23.25 3.87
CA ALA A 310 12.42 -21.78 3.79
C ALA A 310 12.77 -21.12 5.13
N VAL A 311 12.25 -21.65 6.25
CA VAL A 311 12.59 -21.18 7.61
C VAL A 311 14.08 -21.28 7.88
N ASN A 312 14.70 -22.44 7.58
CA ASN A 312 16.12 -22.66 7.81
C ASN A 312 16.97 -21.71 6.95
N ARG A 313 16.57 -21.47 5.70
CA ARG A 313 17.21 -20.49 4.82
C ARG A 313 17.17 -19.09 5.45
N SER A 314 16.03 -18.63 5.92
CA SER A 314 15.91 -17.33 6.60
C SER A 314 16.80 -17.27 7.85
N MET A 315 16.84 -18.33 8.64
CA MET A 315 17.72 -18.39 9.82
C MET A 315 19.21 -18.29 9.42
N ASN A 316 19.65 -18.97 8.36
CA ASN A 316 21.02 -18.90 7.89
C ASN A 316 21.38 -17.51 7.35
N GLN A 317 20.41 -16.72 6.89
CA GLN A 317 20.57 -15.31 6.53
C GLN A 317 20.69 -14.38 7.76
N GLY A 318 20.38 -14.87 8.96
CA GLY A 318 20.47 -14.10 10.20
C GLY A 318 19.14 -13.79 10.85
N TYR A 319 18.01 -14.13 10.24
CA TYR A 319 16.66 -13.92 10.78
C TYR A 319 16.32 -15.05 11.77
N VAL A 320 17.09 -15.12 12.86
CA VAL A 320 17.18 -16.27 13.78
C VAL A 320 15.92 -16.57 14.57
N LEU A 321 14.96 -15.63 14.67
CA LEU A 321 13.69 -15.85 15.36
C LEU A 321 12.60 -16.42 14.44
N THR A 322 12.87 -16.61 13.13
CA THR A 322 11.90 -17.13 12.17
C THR A 322 11.34 -18.49 12.61
N GLN A 323 12.19 -19.40 13.14
CA GLN A 323 11.74 -20.70 13.63
C GLN A 323 10.81 -20.58 14.84
N TYR A 324 11.07 -19.64 15.74
CA TYR A 324 10.21 -19.39 16.89
C TYR A 324 8.82 -18.94 16.44
N PHE A 325 8.75 -17.89 15.63
CA PHE A 325 7.48 -17.38 15.14
C PHE A 325 6.75 -18.39 14.25
N TYR A 326 7.45 -19.14 13.41
CA TYR A 326 6.87 -20.23 12.64
C TYR A 326 6.14 -21.26 13.53
N SER A 327 6.73 -21.58 14.68
CA SER A 327 6.12 -22.50 15.64
C SER A 327 4.92 -21.89 16.36
N GLN A 328 4.97 -20.60 16.70
CA GLN A 328 3.86 -19.87 17.32
C GLN A 328 2.67 -19.72 16.37
N LEU A 329 2.93 -19.43 15.09
CA LEU A 329 1.90 -19.31 14.06
C LEU A 329 1.12 -20.60 13.84
N ARG A 330 1.72 -21.78 14.04
CA ARG A 330 1.00 -23.06 14.02
C ARG A 330 -0.07 -23.17 15.13
N ASN A 331 0.14 -22.51 16.25
CA ASN A 331 -0.86 -22.42 17.32
C ASN A 331 -1.90 -21.34 16.99
N PHE A 332 -1.46 -20.19 16.52
CA PHE A 332 -2.31 -19.09 16.07
C PHE A 332 -3.35 -19.55 15.01
N GLU A 333 -2.95 -20.40 14.06
CA GLU A 333 -3.85 -20.95 13.05
C GLU A 333 -5.04 -21.73 13.61
N LYS A 334 -4.93 -22.23 14.86
CA LYS A 334 -5.97 -23.03 15.54
C LYS A 334 -6.90 -22.19 16.42
N THR A 335 -6.56 -20.93 16.67
CA THR A 335 -7.36 -20.02 17.52
C THR A 335 -8.22 -19.10 16.64
N PRO A 336 -9.31 -18.55 17.15
CA PRO A 336 -10.11 -17.55 16.40
C PRO A 336 -9.54 -16.14 16.49
N GLU A 337 -8.59 -15.88 17.37
CA GLU A 337 -8.01 -14.57 17.67
C GLU A 337 -7.27 -13.98 16.47
N GLY A 338 -7.31 -12.65 16.29
CA GLY A 338 -6.54 -11.91 15.29
C GLY A 338 -5.06 -11.79 15.67
N LEU A 339 -4.22 -11.41 14.69
CA LEU A 339 -2.79 -11.26 14.95
C LEU A 339 -2.51 -10.13 15.95
N ASP A 340 -3.29 -9.07 15.95
CA ASP A 340 -3.19 -7.94 16.89
C ASP A 340 -3.32 -8.37 18.35
N GLU A 341 -4.17 -9.34 18.64
CA GLU A 341 -4.33 -9.95 19.96
C GLU A 341 -3.23 -10.99 20.25
N ALA A 342 -2.90 -11.84 19.27
CA ALA A 342 -1.98 -12.96 19.41
C ALA A 342 -0.51 -12.55 19.51
N ILE A 343 -0.10 -11.43 18.91
CA ILE A 343 1.31 -11.00 18.83
C ILE A 343 1.92 -10.67 20.20
N GLY A 344 1.12 -10.10 21.11
CA GLY A 344 1.55 -9.81 22.48
C GLY A 344 2.02 -11.08 23.20
N PRO A 345 1.18 -12.11 23.37
CA PRO A 345 1.57 -13.40 23.91
C PRO A 345 2.78 -14.04 23.22
N MET A 346 2.92 -13.92 21.89
CA MET A 346 4.08 -14.45 21.18
C MET A 346 5.38 -13.74 21.60
N VAL A 347 5.36 -12.41 21.73
CA VAL A 347 6.54 -11.63 22.13
C VAL A 347 6.86 -11.81 23.61
N TYR A 348 5.86 -11.71 24.49
CA TYR A 348 6.07 -11.80 25.95
C TYR A 348 6.36 -13.22 26.42
N GLY A 349 5.84 -14.24 25.75
CA GLY A 349 6.03 -15.64 26.06
C GLY A 349 7.34 -16.24 25.57
N MET A 350 8.17 -15.50 24.84
CA MET A 350 9.45 -15.99 24.31
C MET A 350 10.46 -16.25 25.44
N ASP A 351 11.05 -17.43 25.46
CA ASP A 351 12.21 -17.73 26.29
C ASP A 351 13.49 -17.26 25.60
N ILE A 352 13.97 -16.10 26.04
CA ILE A 352 15.12 -15.43 25.43
C ILE A 352 16.41 -16.28 25.57
N SER A 353 16.55 -17.03 26.63
CA SER A 353 17.75 -17.89 26.83
C SER A 353 17.79 -19.01 25.82
N ILE A 354 16.66 -19.67 25.57
CA ILE A 354 16.54 -20.74 24.58
C ILE A 354 16.78 -20.17 23.16
N GLU A 355 16.12 -19.06 22.82
CA GLU A 355 16.26 -18.47 21.47
C GLU A 355 17.65 -17.90 21.24
N THR A 356 18.30 -17.30 22.25
CA THR A 356 19.70 -16.85 22.14
C THR A 356 20.65 -18.02 21.95
N HIS A 357 20.42 -19.16 22.64
CA HIS A 357 21.22 -20.36 22.43
C HIS A 357 21.05 -20.90 20.99
N ARG A 358 19.81 -21.01 20.54
CA ARG A 358 19.50 -21.43 19.15
C ARG A 358 20.16 -20.51 18.13
N ALA A 359 20.09 -19.19 18.32
CA ALA A 359 20.71 -18.22 17.44
C ALA A 359 22.23 -18.41 17.30
N ARG A 360 22.91 -18.78 18.39
CA ARG A 360 24.38 -19.03 18.37
C ARG A 360 24.76 -20.34 17.70
N GLU A 361 23.85 -21.28 17.55
CA GLU A 361 24.08 -22.55 16.87
C GLU A 361 23.86 -22.46 15.34
N VAL A 362 23.28 -21.36 14.85
CA VAL A 362 23.05 -21.14 13.43
C VAL A 362 24.38 -20.93 12.71
N THR A 363 24.56 -21.64 11.61
CA THR A 363 25.67 -21.38 10.68
C THR A 363 25.18 -20.39 9.62
N PHE A 364 25.72 -19.17 9.66
CA PHE A 364 25.33 -18.13 8.73
C PHE A 364 25.94 -18.31 7.34
N ASP A 365 25.19 -17.91 6.32
CA ASP A 365 25.65 -17.85 4.95
C ASP A 365 26.71 -16.74 4.77
N GLN A 366 27.50 -16.83 3.70
CA GLN A 366 28.56 -15.84 3.45
C GLN A 366 28.02 -14.52 2.87
N ARG A 367 26.85 -14.56 2.26
CA ARG A 367 26.22 -13.39 1.62
C ARG A 367 24.73 -13.37 1.96
N GLY A 368 24.20 -12.18 2.21
CA GLY A 368 22.77 -11.93 2.33
C GLY A 368 22.07 -11.97 0.96
N GLU A 369 20.78 -12.20 0.99
CA GLU A 369 19.92 -12.22 -0.22
C GLU A 369 19.46 -10.83 -0.65
N GLY A 370 19.67 -9.83 0.17
CA GLY A 370 19.07 -8.51 0.02
C GLY A 370 17.63 -8.47 0.59
N GLU A 371 17.15 -7.29 0.84
CA GLU A 371 15.83 -7.04 1.41
C GLU A 371 14.92 -6.36 0.40
N VAL A 372 13.63 -6.68 0.44
CA VAL A 372 12.61 -6.07 -0.43
C VAL A 372 12.40 -4.60 -0.04
N MET A 373 12.38 -4.32 1.26
CA MET A 373 12.30 -2.95 1.75
C MET A 373 13.66 -2.26 1.61
N SER A 374 13.69 -1.10 0.99
CA SER A 374 14.95 -0.34 0.80
C SER A 374 15.49 0.30 2.09
N ARG A 375 14.78 0.17 3.17
CA ARG A 375 15.21 0.50 4.53
C ARG A 375 14.66 -0.52 5.51
N ALA A 376 15.38 -0.73 6.61
CA ALA A 376 14.84 -1.50 7.74
C ALA A 376 13.52 -0.88 8.21
N PRO A 377 12.63 -1.70 8.79
CA PRO A 377 11.41 -1.22 9.41
C PRO A 377 11.69 -0.04 10.35
N GLN A 378 10.88 0.98 10.26
CA GLN A 378 10.98 2.16 11.13
C GLN A 378 9.71 2.26 11.95
N ARG A 379 9.86 2.84 13.15
CA ARG A 379 8.68 3.15 13.95
C ARG A 379 7.72 3.99 13.11
N PRO A 380 6.48 3.51 12.90
CA PRO A 380 5.49 4.29 12.18
C PRO A 380 5.34 5.67 12.83
N PRO A 381 5.35 6.76 12.06
CA PRO A 381 5.13 8.07 12.61
C PRO A 381 3.81 8.08 13.37
N GLN A 382 3.78 8.75 14.50
CA GLN A 382 2.52 8.93 15.21
C GLN A 382 1.57 9.74 14.34
N PRO A 383 0.27 9.35 14.24
CA PRO A 383 -0.68 10.12 13.46
C PRO A 383 -0.67 11.58 13.90
N LYS A 384 -0.50 12.50 12.96
CA LYS A 384 -0.61 13.93 13.22
C LYS A 384 -2.04 14.27 13.66
N GLU A 385 -2.26 15.39 14.30
CA GLU A 385 -3.57 15.79 14.84
C GLU A 385 -4.68 15.74 13.78
N LEU A 386 -4.39 16.14 12.54
CA LEU A 386 -5.33 16.06 11.41
C LEU A 386 -5.57 14.64 10.90
N ASP A 387 -4.61 13.73 11.02
CA ASP A 387 -4.83 12.31 10.71
C ASP A 387 -5.79 11.67 11.72
N VAL A 388 -5.65 12.06 12.99
CA VAL A 388 -6.60 11.65 14.05
C VAL A 388 -7.99 12.23 13.80
N ALA A 389 -8.08 13.49 13.35
CA ALA A 389 -9.35 14.12 12.97
C ALA A 389 -10.05 13.34 11.84
N GLU A 390 -9.29 12.97 10.81
CA GLU A 390 -9.82 12.19 9.70
C GLU A 390 -10.26 10.79 10.13
N MET A 391 -9.46 10.09 10.95
CA MET A 391 -9.85 8.79 11.54
C MET A 391 -11.15 8.89 12.35
N LYS A 392 -11.35 9.98 13.11
CA LYS A 392 -12.58 10.23 13.87
C LYS A 392 -13.77 10.43 12.94
N LEU A 393 -13.60 11.24 11.88
CA LEU A 393 -14.64 11.48 10.89
C LEU A 393 -15.08 10.17 10.22
N MET A 394 -14.16 9.32 9.85
CA MET A 394 -14.44 8.01 9.24
C MET A 394 -15.16 7.05 10.19
N LYS A 395 -14.90 7.15 11.48
CA LYS A 395 -15.61 6.37 12.53
C LYS A 395 -16.97 6.98 12.90
N GLY A 396 -17.37 8.09 12.27
CA GLY A 396 -18.62 8.78 12.56
C GLY A 396 -18.56 9.74 13.75
N ASP A 397 -17.40 9.96 14.36
CA ASP A 397 -17.19 10.98 15.39
C ASP A 397 -17.00 12.35 14.73
N VAL A 398 -18.08 12.88 14.18
CA VAL A 398 -18.11 14.14 13.42
C VAL A 398 -17.70 15.33 14.32
N ALA A 399 -18.16 15.35 15.57
CA ALA A 399 -17.83 16.43 16.51
C ALA A 399 -16.34 16.42 16.88
N GLY A 400 -15.78 15.25 17.20
CA GLY A 400 -14.37 15.14 17.54
C GLY A 400 -13.44 15.40 16.36
N ALA A 401 -13.89 15.14 15.13
CA ALA A 401 -13.14 15.52 13.93
C ALA A 401 -13.15 17.04 13.72
N ALA A 402 -14.31 17.68 13.89
CA ALA A 402 -14.46 19.13 13.78
C ALA A 402 -13.58 19.87 14.78
N ASP A 403 -13.59 19.44 16.05
CA ASP A 403 -12.78 20.08 17.11
C ASP A 403 -11.30 20.04 16.81
N LEU A 404 -10.76 18.91 16.32
CA LEU A 404 -9.36 18.78 15.99
C LEU A 404 -8.97 19.61 14.75
N ALA A 405 -9.81 19.58 13.70
CA ALA A 405 -9.54 20.34 12.49
C ALA A 405 -9.63 21.85 12.75
N GLN A 406 -10.61 22.32 13.53
CA GLN A 406 -10.72 23.73 13.91
C GLN A 406 -9.54 24.18 14.77
N LYS A 407 -9.13 23.35 15.74
CA LYS A 407 -7.97 23.64 16.58
C LYS A 407 -6.68 23.76 15.78
N ALA A 408 -6.50 22.92 14.75
CA ALA A 408 -5.35 23.01 13.85
C ALA A 408 -5.32 24.33 13.08
N LEU A 409 -6.49 24.81 12.60
CA LEU A 409 -6.59 26.14 11.95
C LEU A 409 -6.30 27.28 12.92
N ASP A 410 -6.90 27.26 14.13
CA ASP A 410 -6.77 28.31 15.12
C ASP A 410 -5.32 28.44 15.64
N SER A 411 -4.62 27.32 15.77
CA SER A 411 -3.22 27.28 16.22
C SER A 411 -2.20 27.44 15.09
N HIS A 412 -2.66 27.51 13.84
CA HIS A 412 -1.81 27.53 12.63
C HIS A 412 -0.83 26.33 12.63
N SER A 413 -1.28 25.18 13.17
CA SER A 413 -0.50 23.96 13.25
C SER A 413 -0.96 22.97 12.18
N GLY A 414 -0.04 22.54 11.34
CA GLY A 414 -0.33 21.54 10.30
C GLY A 414 -0.83 22.16 8.98
N ASP A 415 -1.35 21.28 8.11
CA ASP A 415 -1.82 21.64 6.78
C ASP A 415 -3.24 22.29 6.87
N ALA A 416 -3.31 23.58 6.63
CA ALA A 416 -4.58 24.33 6.63
C ALA A 416 -5.56 23.79 5.58
N GLY A 417 -5.06 23.40 4.39
CA GLY A 417 -5.90 22.80 3.34
C GLY A 417 -6.52 21.48 3.75
N LYS A 418 -5.78 20.63 4.48
CA LYS A 418 -6.29 19.38 5.05
C LYS A 418 -7.33 19.64 6.15
N ALA A 419 -7.10 20.64 6.99
CA ALA A 419 -8.06 21.03 8.03
C ALA A 419 -9.38 21.53 7.43
N ASP A 420 -9.30 22.43 6.44
CA ASP A 420 -10.49 22.91 5.69
C ASP A 420 -11.23 21.77 4.99
N PHE A 421 -10.51 20.81 4.39
CA PHE A 421 -11.10 19.65 3.74
C PHE A 421 -11.86 18.75 4.71
N ILE A 422 -11.33 18.52 5.91
CA ILE A 422 -12.01 17.76 6.96
C ILE A 422 -13.27 18.51 7.41
N LEU A 423 -13.18 19.83 7.67
CA LEU A 423 -14.32 20.66 8.05
C LEU A 423 -15.42 20.69 6.98
N ALA A 424 -15.03 20.81 5.71
CA ALA A 424 -15.99 20.75 4.60
C ALA A 424 -16.81 19.45 4.61
N ARG A 425 -16.17 18.32 4.89
CA ARG A 425 -16.85 17.02 4.99
C ARG A 425 -17.70 16.92 6.26
N VAL A 426 -17.25 17.44 7.38
CA VAL A 426 -18.03 17.58 8.62
C VAL A 426 -19.30 18.37 8.37
N ASP A 427 -19.21 19.51 7.68
CA ASP A 427 -20.35 20.37 7.38
C ASP A 427 -21.33 19.72 6.40
N LEU A 428 -20.83 18.97 5.38
CA LEU A 428 -21.69 18.14 4.53
C LEU A 428 -22.47 17.10 5.33
N MET A 429 -21.80 16.38 6.22
CA MET A 429 -22.45 15.36 7.07
C MET A 429 -23.44 15.97 8.05
N SER A 430 -23.24 17.24 8.42
CA SER A 430 -24.11 18.02 9.30
C SER A 430 -25.21 18.77 8.55
N GLY A 431 -25.26 18.68 7.21
CA GLY A 431 -26.25 19.37 6.38
C GLY A 431 -26.03 20.87 6.20
N LYS A 432 -24.85 21.38 6.54
CA LYS A 432 -24.46 22.78 6.41
C LYS A 432 -23.81 23.03 5.05
N ILE A 433 -24.61 23.08 4.01
CA ILE A 433 -24.13 23.08 2.62
C ILE A 433 -23.30 24.32 2.28
N ASP A 434 -23.74 25.51 2.73
CA ASP A 434 -23.03 26.76 2.44
C ASP A 434 -21.64 26.81 3.10
N ASP A 435 -21.54 26.33 4.37
CA ASP A 435 -20.29 26.25 5.09
C ASP A 435 -19.35 25.23 4.42
N ALA A 436 -19.88 24.08 4.00
CA ALA A 436 -19.14 23.06 3.27
C ALA A 436 -18.57 23.60 1.93
N GLN A 437 -19.36 24.33 1.16
CA GLN A 437 -18.89 24.97 -0.07
C GLN A 437 -17.74 25.95 0.19
N ALA A 438 -17.86 26.77 1.24
CA ALA A 438 -16.82 27.73 1.61
C ALA A 438 -15.51 27.01 2.00
N ALA A 439 -15.60 25.96 2.82
CA ALA A 439 -14.45 25.19 3.26
C ALA A 439 -13.78 24.41 2.12
N PHE A 440 -14.54 23.83 1.16
CA PHE A 440 -13.92 23.24 -0.05
C PHE A 440 -13.19 24.28 -0.91
N ARG A 441 -13.74 25.50 -1.06
CA ARG A 441 -13.03 26.59 -1.76
C ARG A 441 -11.77 27.02 -1.04
N ASN A 442 -11.77 27.04 0.29
CA ASN A 442 -10.56 27.29 1.08
C ASN A 442 -9.51 26.20 0.83
N THR A 443 -9.92 24.93 0.83
CA THR A 443 -9.06 23.80 0.48
C THR A 443 -8.37 24.01 -0.87
N LEU A 444 -9.11 24.43 -1.91
CA LEU A 444 -8.55 24.68 -3.24
C LEU A 444 -7.48 25.78 -3.26
N THR A 445 -7.49 26.69 -2.29
CA THR A 445 -6.49 27.77 -2.20
C THR A 445 -5.33 27.46 -1.28
N ALA A 446 -5.54 26.62 -0.26
CA ALA A 446 -4.58 26.35 0.80
C ALA A 446 -3.82 25.02 0.59
N SER A 447 -4.45 24.02 -0.04
CA SER A 447 -3.81 22.72 -0.24
C SER A 447 -2.93 22.68 -1.49
N LYS A 448 -1.87 21.89 -1.43
CA LYS A 448 -1.04 21.47 -2.57
C LYS A 448 -1.25 19.98 -2.90
N ASP A 449 -2.03 19.25 -2.10
CA ASP A 449 -2.30 17.83 -2.31
C ASP A 449 -3.25 17.63 -3.49
N PRO A 450 -2.81 17.04 -4.60
CA PRO A 450 -3.62 16.87 -5.80
C PRO A 450 -4.93 16.12 -5.54
N ARG A 451 -4.91 15.12 -4.64
CA ARG A 451 -6.10 14.34 -4.31
C ARG A 451 -7.14 15.18 -3.58
N MET A 452 -6.73 15.97 -2.59
CA MET A 452 -7.65 16.89 -1.90
C MET A 452 -8.23 17.94 -2.83
N LEU A 453 -7.42 18.47 -3.76
CA LEU A 453 -7.89 19.42 -4.78
C LEU A 453 -8.94 18.76 -5.69
N ALA A 454 -8.65 17.57 -6.24
CA ALA A 454 -9.58 16.85 -7.12
C ALA A 454 -10.90 16.52 -6.39
N TRP A 455 -10.85 16.02 -5.16
CA TRP A 455 -12.06 15.74 -4.38
C TRP A 455 -12.83 16.99 -4.00
N SER A 456 -12.15 18.11 -3.70
CA SER A 456 -12.84 19.39 -3.42
C SER A 456 -13.65 19.85 -4.63
N HIS A 457 -13.09 19.79 -5.82
CA HIS A 457 -13.82 20.06 -7.06
C HIS A 457 -14.99 19.09 -7.27
N ILE A 458 -14.82 17.79 -7.02
CA ILE A 458 -15.89 16.79 -7.16
C ILE A 458 -17.04 17.09 -6.18
N TYR A 459 -16.74 17.43 -4.93
CA TYR A 459 -17.78 17.78 -3.96
C TYR A 459 -18.49 19.07 -4.31
N LEU A 460 -17.77 20.10 -4.76
CA LEU A 460 -18.39 21.33 -5.24
C LEU A 460 -19.31 21.04 -6.43
N GLY A 461 -18.87 20.23 -7.40
CA GLY A 461 -19.71 19.80 -8.50
C GLY A 461 -20.98 19.06 -8.06
N ARG A 462 -20.88 18.16 -7.08
CA ARG A 462 -22.04 17.45 -6.50
C ARG A 462 -23.01 18.38 -5.79
N ILE A 463 -22.51 19.34 -5.04
CA ILE A 463 -23.34 20.34 -4.37
C ILE A 463 -24.07 21.19 -5.40
N LEU A 464 -23.38 21.66 -6.44
CA LEU A 464 -23.97 22.44 -7.53
C LEU A 464 -25.03 21.66 -8.32
N ASP A 465 -24.82 20.36 -8.54
CA ASP A 465 -25.85 19.48 -9.14
C ASP A 465 -27.11 19.39 -8.26
N VAL A 466 -26.97 19.27 -6.95
CA VAL A 466 -28.10 19.27 -5.99
C VAL A 466 -28.80 20.63 -5.94
N GLU A 467 -28.07 21.72 -6.19
CA GLU A 467 -28.62 23.07 -6.30
C GLU A 467 -29.20 23.38 -7.72
N GLU A 468 -29.26 22.38 -8.60
CA GLU A 468 -29.73 22.53 -9.99
C GLU A 468 -28.88 23.48 -10.85
N LYS A 469 -27.62 23.72 -10.47
CA LYS A 469 -26.64 24.56 -11.18
C LYS A 469 -25.72 23.70 -12.07
N ARG A 470 -26.31 23.00 -13.03
CA ARG A 470 -25.61 21.98 -13.83
C ARG A 470 -24.38 22.51 -14.60
N ASP A 471 -24.47 23.70 -15.19
CA ASP A 471 -23.38 24.26 -15.99
C ASP A 471 -22.13 24.52 -15.12
N ASP A 472 -22.34 25.03 -13.92
CA ASP A 472 -21.26 25.25 -12.94
C ASP A 472 -20.71 23.91 -12.41
N ALA A 473 -21.58 22.91 -12.18
CA ALA A 473 -21.17 21.57 -11.76
C ALA A 473 -20.24 20.90 -12.79
N VAL A 474 -20.54 21.04 -14.08
CA VAL A 474 -19.70 20.50 -15.17
C VAL A 474 -18.32 21.15 -15.18
N LEU A 475 -18.23 22.46 -14.91
CA LEU A 475 -16.94 23.15 -14.79
C LEU A 475 -16.10 22.59 -13.63
N GLU A 476 -16.72 22.34 -12.49
CA GLU A 476 -16.04 21.76 -11.32
C GLU A 476 -15.55 20.33 -11.60
N TYR A 477 -16.37 19.45 -12.20
CA TYR A 477 -15.93 18.11 -12.59
C TYR A 477 -14.79 18.14 -13.61
N GLY A 478 -14.84 19.09 -14.56
CA GLY A 478 -13.75 19.33 -15.52
C GLY A 478 -12.46 19.76 -14.82
N ALA A 479 -12.57 20.65 -13.84
CA ALA A 479 -11.43 21.08 -13.03
C ALA A 479 -10.84 19.92 -12.22
N ALA A 480 -11.67 19.03 -11.64
CA ALA A 480 -11.20 17.83 -10.95
C ALA A 480 -10.31 16.94 -11.84
N LEU A 481 -10.70 16.73 -13.10
CA LEU A 481 -9.88 15.99 -14.07
C LEU A 481 -8.60 16.71 -14.44
N ALA A 482 -8.62 18.04 -14.45
CA ALA A 482 -7.45 18.86 -14.79
C ALA A 482 -6.37 18.83 -13.70
N VAL A 483 -6.72 18.49 -12.45
CA VAL A 483 -5.76 18.33 -11.34
C VAL A 483 -4.78 17.18 -11.60
N ARG A 484 -5.19 16.12 -12.33
CA ARG A 484 -4.36 14.96 -12.69
C ARG A 484 -3.71 14.26 -11.48
N ASP A 485 -4.49 14.02 -10.43
CA ASP A 485 -4.02 13.37 -9.21
C ASP A 485 -3.61 11.89 -9.40
N GLY A 486 -3.80 11.34 -10.60
CA GLY A 486 -3.43 9.95 -10.93
C GLY A 486 -4.35 8.88 -10.35
N GLN A 487 -5.33 9.24 -9.55
CA GLN A 487 -6.17 8.29 -8.82
C GLN A 487 -7.37 7.82 -9.64
N PRO A 488 -7.62 6.49 -9.73
CA PRO A 488 -8.75 5.97 -10.51
C PRO A 488 -10.11 6.39 -9.96
N ASP A 489 -10.25 6.56 -8.65
CA ASP A 489 -11.51 6.87 -8.00
C ASP A 489 -11.93 8.34 -8.19
N THR A 490 -11.01 9.29 -8.16
CA THR A 490 -11.26 10.70 -8.49
C THR A 490 -11.64 10.84 -9.96
N LYS A 491 -10.87 10.20 -10.85
CA LYS A 491 -11.17 10.17 -12.29
C LYS A 491 -12.58 9.63 -12.55
N GLN A 492 -12.91 8.45 -11.98
CA GLN A 492 -14.22 7.83 -12.14
C GLN A 492 -15.36 8.71 -11.61
N ALA A 493 -15.15 9.33 -10.43
CA ALA A 493 -16.15 10.19 -9.81
C ALA A 493 -16.40 11.45 -10.65
N ALA A 494 -15.35 12.10 -11.15
CA ALA A 494 -15.46 13.27 -12.01
C ALA A 494 -16.09 12.95 -13.36
N GLU A 495 -15.67 11.85 -14.03
CA GLU A 495 -16.27 11.41 -15.30
C GLU A 495 -17.75 11.02 -15.15
N ALA A 496 -18.12 10.39 -14.03
CA ALA A 496 -19.52 10.09 -13.71
C ALA A 496 -20.32 11.39 -13.55
N GLY A 497 -19.78 12.38 -12.85
CA GLY A 497 -20.38 13.70 -12.70
C GLY A 497 -20.54 14.45 -14.03
N LEU A 498 -19.58 14.35 -14.94
CA LEU A 498 -19.70 14.92 -16.28
C LEU A 498 -20.81 14.26 -17.12
N LYS A 499 -20.98 12.93 -16.99
CA LYS A 499 -21.97 12.17 -17.76
C LYS A 499 -23.39 12.42 -17.29
N GLN A 500 -23.62 12.54 -15.99
CA GLN A 500 -24.95 12.74 -15.40
C GLN A 500 -24.88 13.55 -14.11
N PRO A 501 -25.93 14.38 -13.82
CA PRO A 501 -25.99 15.10 -12.56
C PRO A 501 -25.93 14.16 -11.35
N PHE A 502 -25.25 14.58 -10.31
CA PHE A 502 -25.26 13.87 -9.03
C PHE A 502 -26.64 13.98 -8.38
N ALA A 503 -27.22 12.85 -7.99
CA ALA A 503 -28.45 12.79 -7.23
C ALA A 503 -28.20 12.16 -5.87
N LEU A 504 -28.80 12.72 -4.82
CA LEU A 504 -28.77 12.10 -3.50
C LEU A 504 -29.45 10.73 -3.56
N PRO A 505 -28.90 9.67 -2.96
CA PRO A 505 -29.56 8.40 -2.89
C PRO A 505 -30.89 8.57 -2.17
N HIS A 506 -31.99 8.18 -2.82
CA HIS A 506 -33.30 8.17 -2.16
C HIS A 506 -33.22 7.30 -0.93
N ARG A 507 -33.44 7.88 0.24
CA ARG A 507 -33.66 7.11 1.46
C ARG A 507 -34.92 6.27 1.19
N ALA A 508 -34.75 4.95 1.10
CA ALA A 508 -35.90 4.05 1.00
C ALA A 508 -36.82 4.38 2.17
N GLN A 509 -37.98 4.96 1.86
CA GLN A 509 -39.05 5.09 2.87
C GLN A 509 -39.37 3.66 3.31
N PRO A 510 -39.51 3.39 4.62
CA PRO A 510 -40.11 2.15 5.06
C PRO A 510 -41.47 2.05 4.36
N SER A 511 -41.71 1.00 3.62
CA SER A 511 -42.98 0.72 3.02
C SER A 511 -44.00 0.57 4.16
N GLU A 512 -44.75 1.63 4.44
CA GLU A 512 -46.06 1.51 5.04
C GLU A 512 -46.93 0.86 3.96
N ASP A 513 -47.12 -0.42 4.11
CA ASP A 513 -48.30 -1.18 3.67
C ASP A 513 -47.90 -2.65 3.50
N ASN A 514 -48.31 -3.41 4.51
CA ASN A 514 -48.94 -4.71 4.35
C ASN A 514 -49.15 -5.33 5.73
N ASP A 515 -50.13 -4.76 6.47
CA ASP A 515 -50.90 -5.55 7.43
C ASP A 515 -51.86 -6.46 6.64
N GLU A 516 -51.34 -7.52 6.02
CA GLU A 516 -52.13 -8.70 5.72
C GLU A 516 -51.91 -9.71 6.85
N GLU A 517 -52.98 -9.79 7.66
CA GLU A 517 -53.26 -10.87 8.61
C GLU A 517 -52.94 -12.23 7.97
N GLN A 518 -51.76 -12.78 8.26
CA GLN A 518 -51.50 -14.19 8.02
C GLN A 518 -51.75 -14.98 9.28
N ASP A 519 -52.83 -15.77 9.18
CA ASP A 519 -53.31 -16.80 10.10
C ASP A 519 -52.16 -17.50 10.85
N ALA A 520 -52.14 -17.38 12.16
CA ALA A 520 -51.24 -18.12 13.03
C ALA A 520 -51.62 -19.61 13.02
N PRO A 521 -50.67 -20.53 12.82
CA PRO A 521 -50.95 -21.94 12.93
C PRO A 521 -51.27 -22.33 14.37
N LYS A 522 -52.42 -23.04 14.58
CA LYS A 522 -52.89 -23.54 15.87
C LYS A 522 -51.83 -24.48 16.48
N PRO A 523 -51.63 -24.40 17.83
CA PRO A 523 -50.69 -25.27 18.52
C PRO A 523 -51.18 -26.74 18.49
N ILE A 524 -50.26 -27.64 18.08
CA ILE A 524 -50.44 -29.10 18.11
C ILE A 524 -50.39 -29.58 19.58
N ALA A 525 -51.46 -30.23 20.03
CA ALA A 525 -51.56 -30.82 21.36
C ALA A 525 -50.59 -32.00 21.52
N PRO A 526 -49.96 -32.21 22.70
CA PRO A 526 -49.04 -33.32 22.93
C PRO A 526 -49.77 -34.67 22.96
N PRO A 527 -49.13 -35.76 22.53
CA PRO A 527 -49.75 -37.07 22.56
C PRO A 527 -49.86 -37.60 23.99
N SER A 528 -51.05 -38.14 24.26
CA SER A 528 -51.38 -38.81 25.52
C SER A 528 -50.54 -40.07 25.74
N GLN A 529 -49.85 -40.13 26.88
CA GLN A 529 -49.17 -41.35 27.32
C GLN A 529 -50.24 -42.41 27.70
N SER A 530 -50.28 -43.52 27.00
CA SER A 530 -50.99 -44.74 27.40
C SER A 530 -49.97 -45.64 28.16
N HIS A 531 -50.24 -45.89 29.45
CA HIS A 531 -49.60 -46.96 30.21
C HIS A 531 -50.13 -48.33 29.78
N PRO A 532 -49.33 -49.36 29.60
CA PRO A 532 -49.78 -50.72 29.57
C PRO A 532 -49.79 -51.32 30.98
N GLN A 533 -50.80 -52.07 31.25
CA GLN A 533 -50.83 -53.06 32.33
C GLN A 533 -49.88 -54.21 32.05
#